data_8810e7d8f1b88a507d2b9fdea9d933ef
#
_entry.id   8810e7d8f1b88a507d2b9fdea9d933ef
#
_cell.length_a   1.000
_cell.length_b   1.000
_cell.length_c   1.000
_cell.angle_alpha   90.00
_cell.angle_beta   90.00
_cell.angle_gamma   90.00
#
_symmetry.space_group_name_H-M   'P 1'
#
loop_
_entity.id
_entity.type
_entity.pdbx_description
1 polymer ?
#
loop_
_entity_poly.entity_id
_entity_poly.type
_entity_poly.pdbx_seq_one_letter_code
_entity_poly.pdbx_strand_id
1 'polypeptide(L)'
;MHPLHQIVQVPGNGGVHRIITTSKQGYVLQSIDAEQRRWHAPVQTKVAALEEIAIYTQEDQVPLWNVFGKLWQMNLEDTEIQTSLDNEAGTKAMFERILPNYDSSRVYVSDMRKVLRWYLALKSVVDFGAELADSEKSASEGV
;
A
#
# COMPACT_ATOMS: atom_id res chain seq x y z
N MET A 1 7.24 -15.30 -4.81
CA MET A 1 6.80 -14.58 -3.59
C MET A 1 6.21 -13.24 -4.00
N HIS A 2 5.10 -12.87 -3.40
CA HIS A 2 4.42 -11.61 -3.72
C HIS A 2 5.35 -10.43 -3.45
N PRO A 3 5.43 -9.43 -4.35
CA PRO A 3 6.31 -8.28 -4.13
C PRO A 3 6.04 -7.50 -2.85
N LEU A 4 4.80 -7.54 -2.32
CA LEU A 4 4.45 -6.89 -1.07
C LEU A 4 4.55 -7.84 0.14
N HIS A 5 5.13 -9.02 -0.03
CA HIS A 5 5.28 -9.99 1.06
C HIS A 5 6.08 -9.37 2.21
N GLN A 6 5.57 -9.54 3.43
CA GLN A 6 6.15 -9.01 4.65
C GLN A 6 6.20 -7.48 4.75
N ILE A 7 5.50 -6.79 3.87
CA ILE A 7 5.34 -5.34 4.00
C ILE A 7 4.03 -5.06 4.71
N VAL A 8 4.09 -4.31 5.81
CA VAL A 8 2.95 -4.08 6.69
C VAL A 8 2.81 -2.61 7.02
N GLN A 9 1.59 -2.22 7.36
CA GLN A 9 1.27 -0.92 7.93
C GLN A 9 0.95 -1.14 9.40
N VAL A 10 1.50 -0.30 10.27
CA VAL A 10 1.25 -0.38 11.72
C VAL A 10 0.47 0.86 12.14
N PRO A 11 -0.80 0.72 12.52
CA PRO A 11 -1.60 1.88 12.93
C PRO A 11 -0.94 2.64 14.09
N GLY A 12 -0.89 3.95 13.96
CA GLY A 12 -0.30 4.81 14.98
C GLY A 12 1.20 5.02 14.88
N ASN A 13 1.90 4.24 14.06
CA ASN A 13 3.35 4.37 13.89
C ASN A 13 3.76 4.89 12.52
N GLY A 14 2.83 5.41 11.79
CA GLY A 14 3.07 6.06 10.49
C GLY A 14 3.95 5.29 9.52
N GLY A 15 3.56 5.24 8.25
CA GLY A 15 4.37 4.65 7.22
C GLY A 15 4.37 3.13 7.19
N VAL A 16 5.13 2.60 6.25
CA VAL A 16 5.21 1.17 5.99
C VAL A 16 6.48 0.59 6.58
N HIS A 17 6.39 -0.68 6.93
CA HIS A 17 7.49 -1.41 7.57
C HIS A 17 7.67 -2.75 6.89
N ARG A 18 8.86 -3.32 7.01
CA ARG A 18 9.15 -4.68 6.60
C ARG A 18 9.29 -5.55 7.83
N ILE A 19 8.65 -6.72 7.82
CA ILE A 19 8.84 -7.71 8.88
C ILE A 19 10.18 -8.38 8.65
N ILE A 20 11.10 -8.23 9.61
CA ILE A 20 12.42 -8.85 9.54
C ILE A 20 12.36 -10.25 10.15
N THR A 21 11.67 -10.37 11.28
CA THR A 21 11.56 -11.64 12.01
C THR A 21 10.23 -11.66 12.76
N THR A 22 9.65 -12.85 12.87
CA THR A 22 8.44 -13.10 13.66
C THR A 22 8.76 -14.16 14.72
N SER A 23 8.28 -13.95 15.93
CA SER A 23 8.44 -14.90 17.03
C SER A 23 7.14 -14.96 17.84
N LYS A 24 7.12 -15.82 18.86
CA LYS A 24 5.97 -15.91 19.77
C LYS A 24 5.76 -14.61 20.55
N GLN A 25 6.80 -13.79 20.68
CA GLN A 25 6.77 -12.55 21.45
C GLN A 25 6.39 -11.34 20.61
N GLY A 26 6.35 -11.49 19.29
CA GLY A 26 5.99 -10.40 18.40
C GLY A 26 6.83 -10.36 17.15
N TYR A 27 7.09 -9.14 16.66
CA TYR A 27 7.74 -8.90 15.38
C TYR A 27 8.96 -8.00 15.57
N VAL A 28 10.00 -8.23 14.77
CA VAL A 28 11.01 -7.21 14.53
C VAL A 28 10.67 -6.53 13.21
N LEU A 29 10.41 -5.24 13.27
CA LEU A 29 10.00 -4.44 12.13
C LEU A 29 11.11 -3.45 11.75
N GLN A 30 11.23 -3.15 10.48
CA GLN A 30 12.16 -2.15 9.99
C GLN A 30 11.41 -1.15 9.13
N SER A 31 11.57 0.14 9.44
CA SER A 31 10.91 1.19 8.67
C SER A 31 11.45 1.22 7.24
N ILE A 32 10.55 1.50 6.28
CA ILE A 32 10.93 1.63 4.86
C ILE A 32 11.11 3.12 4.58
N ASP A 33 12.27 3.62 4.97
CA ASP A 33 12.69 5.00 4.75
C ASP A 33 14.21 5.06 4.80
N ALA A 34 14.78 6.25 4.74
CA ALA A 34 16.23 6.43 4.77
C ALA A 34 16.85 5.98 6.09
N GLU A 35 16.10 6.03 7.17
CA GLU A 35 16.60 5.69 8.50
C GLU A 35 16.66 4.18 8.72
N GLN A 36 15.79 3.40 8.09
CA GLN A 36 15.72 1.95 8.23
C GLN A 36 15.76 1.51 9.69
N ARG A 37 14.98 2.19 10.52
CA ARG A 37 14.99 1.96 11.97
C ARG A 37 14.29 0.65 12.31
N ARG A 38 14.97 -0.18 13.10
CA ARG A 38 14.41 -1.45 13.59
C ARG A 38 13.84 -1.26 14.99
N TRP A 39 12.75 -1.94 15.26
CA TRP A 39 12.14 -1.95 16.58
C TRP A 39 11.32 -3.21 16.78
N HIS A 40 11.09 -3.55 18.06
CA HIS A 40 10.31 -4.73 18.42
C HIS A 40 8.85 -4.33 18.68
N ALA A 41 7.94 -4.98 17.96
CA ALA A 41 6.51 -4.80 18.14
C ALA A 41 5.97 -6.02 18.90
N PRO A 42 5.32 -5.83 20.05
CA PRO A 42 4.72 -6.94 20.79
C PRO A 42 3.72 -7.72 19.95
N VAL A 43 3.47 -8.97 20.33
CA VAL A 43 2.58 -9.85 19.58
C VAL A 43 1.16 -9.29 19.45
N GLN A 44 0.72 -8.45 20.38
CA GLN A 44 -0.59 -7.82 20.34
C GLN A 44 -0.67 -6.66 19.33
N THR A 45 0.46 -6.22 18.80
CA THR A 45 0.47 -5.10 17.86
C THR A 45 -0.31 -5.48 16.60
N LYS A 46 -1.24 -4.61 16.22
CA LYS A 46 -1.98 -4.80 14.98
C LYS A 46 -1.10 -4.42 13.81
N VAL A 47 -0.94 -5.33 12.87
CA VAL A 47 -0.24 -5.07 11.62
C VAL A 47 -1.18 -5.41 10.47
N ALA A 48 -1.18 -4.60 9.44
CA ALA A 48 -1.98 -4.84 8.24
C ALA A 48 -1.04 -5.19 7.09
N ALA A 49 -1.14 -6.40 6.59
CA ALA A 49 -0.30 -6.85 5.48
C ALA A 49 -0.77 -6.21 4.19
N LEU A 50 0.10 -5.46 3.52
CA LEU A 50 -0.28 -4.74 2.30
C LEU A 50 -0.70 -5.69 1.18
N GLU A 51 -0.12 -6.89 1.12
CA GLU A 51 -0.50 -7.86 0.08
C GLU A 51 -1.93 -8.34 0.19
N GLU A 52 -2.56 -8.17 1.36
CA GLU A 52 -3.94 -8.58 1.60
C GLU A 52 -4.95 -7.45 1.45
N ILE A 53 -4.49 -6.21 1.29
CA ILE A 53 -5.37 -5.05 1.21
C ILE A 53 -5.98 -4.95 -0.19
N ALA A 54 -7.28 -4.64 -0.24
CA ALA A 54 -7.99 -4.35 -1.48
C ALA A 54 -8.82 -3.09 -1.33
N ILE A 55 -9.08 -2.43 -2.45
CA ILE A 55 -9.84 -1.18 -2.49
C ILE A 55 -11.21 -1.46 -3.08
N TYR A 56 -12.25 -1.03 -2.39
CA TYR A 56 -13.63 -1.24 -2.84
C TYR A 56 -13.94 -0.43 -4.09
N THR A 57 -14.58 -1.08 -5.06
CA THR A 57 -15.13 -0.43 -6.23
C THR A 57 -16.65 -0.58 -6.20
N GLN A 58 -17.33 0.04 -7.16
CA GLN A 58 -18.78 -0.04 -7.25
C GLN A 58 -19.27 -1.47 -7.51
N GLU A 59 -18.44 -2.29 -8.13
CA GLU A 59 -18.82 -3.66 -8.51
C GLU A 59 -18.21 -4.72 -7.59
N ASP A 60 -17.00 -4.49 -7.08
CA ASP A 60 -16.26 -5.49 -6.32
C ASP A 60 -15.14 -4.81 -5.54
N GLN A 61 -13.94 -5.37 -5.60
CA GLN A 61 -12.76 -4.78 -4.99
C GLN A 61 -11.53 -5.08 -5.86
N VAL A 62 -10.53 -4.22 -5.75
CA VAL A 62 -9.28 -4.32 -6.52
C VAL A 62 -8.13 -4.47 -5.56
N PRO A 63 -7.28 -5.51 -5.71
CA PRO A 63 -6.11 -5.65 -4.84
C PRO A 63 -5.20 -4.42 -4.89
N LEU A 64 -4.64 -4.08 -3.75
CA LEU A 64 -3.76 -2.91 -3.64
C LEU A 64 -2.61 -2.98 -4.65
N TRP A 65 -2.06 -4.17 -4.88
CA TRP A 65 -1.00 -4.36 -5.88
C TRP A 65 -1.41 -3.86 -7.26
N ASN A 66 -2.66 -4.13 -7.65
CA ASN A 66 -3.17 -3.69 -8.95
C ASN A 66 -3.28 -2.16 -9.00
N VAL A 67 -3.67 -1.53 -7.89
CA VAL A 67 -3.73 -0.07 -7.79
C VAL A 67 -2.34 0.53 -7.96
N PHE A 68 -1.35 -0.04 -7.29
CA PHE A 68 0.05 0.39 -7.44
C PHE A 68 0.54 0.21 -8.88
N GLY A 69 0.15 -0.88 -9.53
CA GLY A 69 0.51 -1.11 -10.92
C GLY A 69 -0.05 -0.06 -11.86
N LYS A 70 -1.29 0.38 -11.62
CA LYS A 70 -1.88 1.46 -12.39
C LYS A 70 -1.14 2.78 -12.20
N LEU A 71 -0.78 3.10 -10.95
CA LEU A 71 0.03 4.28 -10.66
C LEU A 71 1.37 4.23 -11.39
N TRP A 72 2.02 3.08 -11.38
CA TRP A 72 3.30 2.88 -12.04
C TRP A 72 3.18 3.11 -13.55
N GLN A 73 2.12 2.60 -14.16
CA GLN A 73 1.89 2.74 -15.60
C GLN A 73 1.60 4.19 -16.00
N MET A 74 1.06 4.99 -15.09
CA MET A 74 0.79 6.42 -15.36
C MET A 74 2.09 7.23 -15.43
N ASN A 75 3.19 6.69 -14.92
CA ASN A 75 4.51 7.32 -14.98
C ASN A 75 4.51 8.77 -14.45
N LEU A 76 3.88 8.95 -13.30
CA LEU A 76 3.76 10.27 -12.68
C LEU A 76 5.04 10.68 -11.96
N GLU A 77 5.32 11.99 -11.94
CA GLU A 77 6.39 12.52 -11.11
C GLU A 77 6.00 12.44 -9.63
N ASP A 78 6.98 12.19 -8.76
CA ASP A 78 6.73 12.15 -7.31
C ASP A 78 6.13 13.46 -6.81
N THR A 79 6.60 14.60 -7.36
CA THR A 79 6.07 15.91 -6.98
C THR A 79 4.60 16.08 -7.34
N GLU A 80 4.15 15.49 -8.43
CA GLU A 80 2.74 15.53 -8.83
C GLU A 80 1.87 14.80 -7.81
N ILE A 81 2.32 13.63 -7.36
CA ILE A 81 1.61 12.87 -6.34
C ILE A 81 1.64 13.59 -5.00
N GLN A 82 2.79 14.14 -4.61
CA GLN A 82 2.93 14.89 -3.37
C GLN A 82 1.99 16.11 -3.35
N THR A 83 1.92 16.83 -4.46
CA THR A 83 1.03 17.99 -4.59
C THR A 83 -0.44 17.59 -4.43
N SER A 84 -0.81 16.42 -4.94
CA SER A 84 -2.19 15.93 -4.82
C SER A 84 -2.58 15.69 -3.35
N LEU A 85 -1.60 15.47 -2.48
CA LEU A 85 -1.86 15.24 -1.06
C LEU A 85 -2.10 16.52 -0.27
N ASP A 86 -1.90 17.70 -0.87
CA ASP A 86 -1.99 18.98 -0.17
C ASP A 86 -3.40 19.33 0.27
N ASN A 87 -4.41 18.83 -0.44
CA ASN A 87 -5.81 19.09 -0.09
C ASN A 87 -6.69 17.93 -0.51
N GLU A 88 -7.92 17.95 0.02
CA GLU A 88 -8.88 16.87 -0.20
C GLU A 88 -9.28 16.76 -1.69
N ALA A 89 -9.54 17.87 -2.33
CA ALA A 89 -9.97 17.89 -3.74
C ALA A 89 -8.87 17.31 -4.64
N GLY A 90 -7.61 17.67 -4.40
CA GLY A 90 -6.49 17.13 -5.17
C GLY A 90 -6.30 15.64 -4.97
N THR A 91 -6.46 15.17 -3.73
CA THR A 91 -6.37 13.75 -3.41
C THR A 91 -7.45 12.95 -4.13
N LYS A 92 -8.67 13.41 -4.07
CA LYS A 92 -9.79 12.75 -4.77
C LYS A 92 -9.59 12.73 -6.27
N ALA A 93 -9.18 13.86 -6.85
CA ALA A 93 -8.94 13.95 -8.30
C ALA A 93 -7.86 12.96 -8.75
N MET A 94 -6.76 12.87 -7.99
CA MET A 94 -5.70 11.92 -8.29
C MET A 94 -6.20 10.49 -8.20
N PHE A 95 -6.94 10.15 -7.15
CA PHE A 95 -7.44 8.80 -6.94
C PHE A 95 -8.44 8.40 -8.02
N GLU A 96 -9.28 9.32 -8.48
CA GLU A 96 -10.22 9.05 -9.58
C GLU A 96 -9.50 8.73 -10.88
N ARG A 97 -8.33 9.32 -11.13
CA ARG A 97 -7.51 9.00 -12.30
C ARG A 97 -7.02 7.56 -12.26
N ILE A 98 -6.74 7.06 -11.08
CA ILE A 98 -6.19 5.72 -10.88
C ILE A 98 -7.31 4.68 -10.91
N LEU A 99 -8.41 4.95 -10.23
CA LEU A 99 -9.50 4.01 -10.03
C LEU A 99 -10.84 4.74 -10.16
N PRO A 100 -11.29 5.01 -11.42
CA PRO A 100 -12.48 5.83 -11.65
C PRO A 100 -13.76 5.28 -11.00
N ASN A 101 -13.82 3.97 -10.80
CA ASN A 101 -15.02 3.32 -10.25
C ASN A 101 -14.91 2.98 -8.76
N TYR A 102 -14.03 3.66 -8.03
CA TYR A 102 -13.94 3.39 -6.60
C TYR A 102 -15.28 3.68 -5.91
N ASP A 103 -15.55 2.95 -4.84
CA ASP A 103 -16.79 3.10 -4.08
C ASP A 103 -16.64 4.25 -3.09
N SER A 104 -17.25 5.41 -3.42
CA SER A 104 -17.10 6.62 -2.63
C SER A 104 -17.76 6.52 -1.25
N SER A 105 -18.62 5.53 -1.02
CA SER A 105 -19.24 5.32 0.28
C SER A 105 -18.35 4.51 1.23
N ARG A 106 -17.35 3.82 0.71
CA ARG A 106 -16.46 2.96 1.51
C ARG A 106 -15.00 3.40 1.48
N VAL A 107 -14.59 4.15 0.46
CA VAL A 107 -13.20 4.62 0.32
C VAL A 107 -13.14 6.09 0.71
N TYR A 108 -12.49 6.39 1.82
CA TYR A 108 -12.39 7.74 2.36
C TYR A 108 -11.12 8.43 1.89
N VAL A 109 -11.09 9.76 2.00
CA VAL A 109 -9.89 10.53 1.63
C VAL A 109 -8.66 10.06 2.42
N SER A 110 -8.85 9.70 3.68
CA SER A 110 -7.75 9.18 4.50
C SER A 110 -7.17 7.89 3.91
N ASP A 111 -8.02 7.03 3.34
CA ASP A 111 -7.56 5.81 2.68
C ASP A 111 -6.79 6.13 1.40
N MET A 112 -7.30 7.08 0.63
CA MET A 112 -6.63 7.51 -0.61
C MET A 112 -5.23 8.06 -0.32
N ARG A 113 -5.11 8.88 0.73
CA ARG A 113 -3.82 9.42 1.15
C ARG A 113 -2.86 8.32 1.55
N LYS A 114 -3.34 7.30 2.28
CA LYS A 114 -2.51 6.17 2.66
C LYS A 114 -1.96 5.44 1.43
N VAL A 115 -2.81 5.16 0.46
CA VAL A 115 -2.40 4.47 -0.77
C VAL A 115 -1.31 5.25 -1.48
N LEU A 116 -1.51 6.54 -1.66
CA LEU A 116 -0.54 7.39 -2.37
C LEU A 116 0.79 7.49 -1.60
N ARG A 117 0.73 7.63 -0.28
CA ARG A 117 1.93 7.69 0.55
C ARG A 117 2.70 6.37 0.55
N TRP A 118 1.99 5.24 0.62
CA TRP A 118 2.62 3.93 0.54
C TRP A 118 3.32 3.75 -0.80
N TYR A 119 2.66 4.15 -1.89
CA TYR A 119 3.27 4.06 -3.21
C TYR A 119 4.59 4.83 -3.27
N LEU A 120 4.59 6.08 -2.80
CA LEU A 120 5.80 6.90 -2.80
C LEU A 120 6.91 6.28 -1.94
N ALA A 121 6.55 5.75 -0.77
CA ALA A 121 7.52 5.14 0.13
C ALA A 121 8.13 3.87 -0.46
N LEU A 122 7.31 3.08 -1.18
CA LEU A 122 7.73 1.77 -1.68
C LEU A 122 8.44 1.82 -3.03
N LYS A 123 8.42 2.93 -3.74
CA LYS A 123 9.01 3.03 -5.08
C LYS A 123 10.48 2.63 -5.13
N SER A 124 11.21 2.87 -4.06
CA SER A 124 12.65 2.59 -4.02
C SER A 124 12.97 1.14 -3.65
N VAL A 125 12.00 0.39 -3.15
CA VAL A 125 12.25 -0.97 -2.64
C VAL A 125 11.38 -2.04 -3.31
N VAL A 126 10.38 -1.65 -4.10
CA VAL A 126 9.46 -2.57 -4.77
C VAL A 126 9.43 -2.27 -6.26
N ASP A 127 9.52 -3.31 -7.07
CA ASP A 127 9.35 -3.19 -8.52
C ASP A 127 7.86 -3.35 -8.85
N PHE A 128 7.17 -2.23 -9.04
CA PHE A 128 5.74 -2.24 -9.36
C PHE A 128 5.44 -2.76 -10.77
N GLY A 129 6.47 -2.86 -11.62
CA GLY A 129 6.33 -3.44 -12.95
C GLY A 129 6.50 -4.95 -12.97
N ALA A 130 6.83 -5.57 -11.84
CA ALA A 130 7.04 -7.02 -11.78
C ALA A 130 5.72 -7.76 -12.00
N GLU A 131 5.78 -8.85 -12.78
CA GLU A 131 4.63 -9.72 -12.94
C GLU A 131 4.54 -10.68 -11.76
N LEU A 132 3.31 -10.94 -11.33
CA LEU A 132 3.07 -11.92 -10.28
C LEU A 132 3.16 -13.33 -10.88
N ALA A 133 3.67 -14.28 -10.09
CA ALA A 133 3.58 -15.69 -10.42
C ALA A 133 2.09 -16.10 -10.46
N ASP A 134 1.77 -17.15 -11.22
CA ASP A 134 0.38 -17.57 -11.38
C ASP A 134 -0.33 -17.81 -10.06
N SER A 135 0.35 -18.43 -9.09
CA SER A 135 -0.23 -18.68 -7.76
C SER A 135 -0.50 -17.37 -7.02
N GLU A 136 0.35 -16.38 -7.19
CA GLU A 136 0.16 -15.07 -6.55
C GLU A 136 -0.95 -14.28 -7.23
N LYS A 137 -1.08 -14.38 -8.56
CA LYS A 137 -2.18 -13.76 -9.30
C LYS A 137 -3.51 -14.33 -8.82
N SER A 138 -3.60 -15.65 -8.67
CA SER A 138 -4.81 -16.30 -8.18
C SER A 138 -5.15 -15.84 -6.76
N ALA A 139 -4.15 -15.76 -5.89
CA ALA A 139 -4.35 -15.29 -4.52
C ALA A 139 -4.82 -13.84 -4.50
N SER A 140 -4.32 -13.00 -5.41
CA SER A 140 -4.72 -11.61 -5.51
C SER A 140 -6.12 -11.43 -6.09
N GLU A 141 -6.52 -12.33 -7.00
CA GLU A 141 -7.81 -12.28 -7.67
C GLU A 141 -8.92 -13.00 -6.92
N GLY A 142 -8.56 -13.98 -6.10
CA GLY A 142 -9.48 -14.84 -5.38
C GLY A 142 -10.13 -14.20 -4.16
N VAL A 143 -10.35 -12.96 -4.22
CA VAL A 143 -10.89 -12.17 -3.11
C VAL A 143 -12.39 -12.26 -3.07
#